data_d6c9f17ef31b47aeb2a9a1229cb7768a
#
_entry.id   d6c9f17ef31b47aeb2a9a1229cb7768a
#
_cell.length_a   1.000
_cell.length_b   1.000
_cell.length_c   1.000
_cell.angle_alpha   90.00
_cell.angle_beta   90.00
_cell.angle_gamma   90.00
#
_symmetry.space_group_name_H-M   'P 1'
#
loop_
_entity.id
_entity.type
_entity.pdbx_description
1 polymer ?
#
loop_
_entity_poly.entity_id
_entity_poly.type
_entity_poly.pdbx_seq_one_letter_code
_entity_poly.pdbx_strand_id
1 'polypeptide(L)'
;MKKFKSIFLILAILFTVAFCGWAVVRIVKYVSFNLGCEAYLKRAANANTVELAKGELEKAIDYIEQNNMTEGIVSIFLKNPANDMGFWYNNIKSAHEELSNLPEESTPLEKTNVLMKLRESLTDSDESGGTAVISPMGLEIYPNNVLYFLWCICSCIALCVFWILFGVAAGRRI
;
A
#
# COMPACT_ATOMS: atom_id res chain seq x y z
N MET A 1 -16.00 -33.64 -28.31
CA MET A 1 -14.63 -33.18 -28.05
C MET A 1 -14.38 -31.72 -28.48
N LYS A 2 -14.74 -31.27 -29.71
CA LYS A 2 -14.52 -29.87 -30.13
C LYS A 2 -15.17 -28.83 -29.21
N LYS A 3 -16.43 -29.08 -28.75
CA LYS A 3 -17.16 -28.18 -27.83
C LYS A 3 -16.42 -27.97 -26.46
N PHE A 4 -15.92 -29.04 -25.86
CA PHE A 4 -15.19 -28.95 -24.58
C PHE A 4 -13.90 -28.16 -24.74
N LYS A 5 -13.12 -28.34 -25.81
CA LYS A 5 -11.93 -27.56 -26.11
C LYS A 5 -12.24 -26.06 -26.19
N SER A 6 -13.32 -25.68 -26.91
CA SER A 6 -13.70 -24.28 -27.02
C SER A 6 -14.14 -23.69 -25.65
N ILE A 7 -14.85 -24.47 -24.84
CA ILE A 7 -15.26 -24.05 -23.49
C ILE A 7 -14.00 -23.79 -22.62
N PHE A 8 -13.05 -24.73 -22.59
CA PHE A 8 -11.82 -24.56 -21.79
C PHE A 8 -11.00 -23.36 -22.25
N LEU A 9 -10.93 -23.12 -23.56
CA LEU A 9 -10.24 -21.93 -24.08
C LEU A 9 -10.94 -20.63 -23.63
N ILE A 10 -12.28 -20.56 -23.73
CA ILE A 10 -13.03 -19.39 -23.30
C ILE A 10 -12.82 -19.12 -21.80
N LEU A 11 -12.91 -20.17 -20.96
CA LEU A 11 -12.70 -20.05 -19.53
C LEU A 11 -11.24 -19.65 -19.20
N ALA A 12 -10.27 -20.22 -19.89
CA ALA A 12 -8.87 -19.83 -19.72
C ALA A 12 -8.64 -18.34 -20.02
N ILE A 13 -9.19 -17.84 -21.13
CA ILE A 13 -9.12 -16.42 -21.49
C ILE A 13 -9.85 -15.56 -20.45
N LEU A 14 -11.05 -15.95 -20.02
CA LEU A 14 -11.82 -15.21 -19.02
C LEU A 14 -11.04 -15.03 -17.71
N PHE A 15 -10.45 -16.12 -17.19
CA PHE A 15 -9.68 -16.04 -15.94
C PHE A 15 -8.32 -15.33 -16.12
N THR A 16 -7.73 -15.38 -17.31
CA THR A 16 -6.56 -14.56 -17.64
C THR A 16 -6.91 -13.07 -17.57
N VAL A 17 -8.04 -12.67 -18.16
CA VAL A 17 -8.51 -11.27 -18.11
C VAL A 17 -8.85 -10.86 -16.67
N ALA A 18 -9.48 -11.76 -15.89
CA ALA A 18 -9.78 -11.49 -14.48
C ALA A 18 -8.52 -11.29 -13.64
N PHE A 19 -7.47 -12.09 -13.86
CA PHE A 19 -6.18 -11.95 -13.18
C PHE A 19 -5.44 -10.67 -13.60
N CYS A 20 -5.42 -10.36 -14.90
CA CYS A 20 -4.86 -9.10 -15.39
C CYS A 20 -5.61 -7.88 -14.82
N GLY A 21 -6.94 -7.94 -14.73
CA GLY A 21 -7.77 -6.92 -14.10
C GLY A 21 -7.38 -6.70 -12.62
N TRP A 22 -7.19 -7.78 -11.87
CA TRP A 22 -6.67 -7.70 -10.50
C TRP A 22 -5.32 -6.99 -10.44
N ALA A 23 -4.37 -7.35 -11.30
CA ALA A 23 -3.04 -6.74 -11.32
C ALA A 23 -3.10 -5.23 -11.63
N VAL A 24 -3.92 -4.84 -12.61
CA VAL A 24 -4.11 -3.41 -12.95
C VAL A 24 -4.69 -2.64 -11.77
N VAL A 25 -5.73 -3.16 -11.12
CA VAL A 25 -6.35 -2.49 -9.95
C VAL A 25 -5.34 -2.36 -8.81
N ARG A 26 -4.51 -3.40 -8.55
CA ARG A 26 -3.45 -3.34 -7.55
C ARG A 26 -2.44 -2.22 -7.84
N ILE A 27 -1.97 -2.12 -9.08
CA ILE A 27 -1.04 -1.06 -9.50
C ILE A 27 -1.68 0.32 -9.32
N VAL A 28 -2.92 0.51 -9.76
CA VAL A 28 -3.62 1.80 -9.62
C VAL A 28 -3.76 2.19 -8.15
N LYS A 29 -4.16 1.26 -7.28
CA LYS A 29 -4.29 1.51 -5.84
C LYS A 29 -2.95 1.86 -5.20
N TYR A 30 -1.89 1.11 -5.52
CA TYR A 30 -0.53 1.40 -5.05
C TYR A 30 -0.06 2.80 -5.49
N VAL A 31 -0.20 3.14 -6.77
CA VAL A 31 0.18 4.46 -7.29
C VAL A 31 -0.64 5.57 -6.62
N SER A 32 -1.94 5.37 -6.45
CA SER A 32 -2.81 6.35 -5.79
C SER A 32 -2.39 6.59 -4.33
N PHE A 33 -2.09 5.54 -3.57
CA PHE A 33 -1.61 5.64 -2.20
C PHE A 33 -0.22 6.30 -2.13
N ASN A 34 0.69 5.91 -3.02
CA ASN A 34 2.02 6.50 -3.07
C ASN A 34 1.95 8.02 -3.34
N LEU A 35 1.17 8.44 -4.34
CA LEU A 35 1.04 9.85 -4.70
C LEU A 35 0.23 10.67 -3.67
N GLY A 36 -0.77 10.05 -3.05
CA GLY A 36 -1.67 10.73 -2.12
C GLY A 36 -1.19 10.75 -0.67
N CYS A 37 -0.32 9.80 -0.27
CA CYS A 37 0.13 9.65 1.11
C CYS A 37 1.65 9.54 1.24
N GLU A 38 2.27 8.45 0.73
CA GLU A 38 3.70 8.17 0.97
C GLU A 38 4.62 9.27 0.46
N ALA A 39 4.32 9.85 -0.71
CA ALA A 39 5.10 10.94 -1.27
C ALA A 39 5.11 12.16 -0.34
N TYR A 40 3.98 12.46 0.30
CA TYR A 40 3.88 13.57 1.27
C TYR A 40 4.61 13.25 2.57
N LEU A 41 4.51 12.02 3.10
CA LEU A 41 5.29 11.58 4.27
C LEU A 41 6.80 11.67 4.00
N LYS A 42 7.24 11.24 2.81
CA LYS A 42 8.64 11.35 2.39
C LYS A 42 9.11 12.81 2.27
N ARG A 43 8.24 13.70 1.78
CA ARG A 43 8.55 15.14 1.71
C ARG A 43 8.60 15.76 3.09
N ALA A 44 7.69 15.40 4.01
CA ALA A 44 7.71 15.82 5.40
C ALA A 44 9.02 15.41 6.10
N ALA A 45 9.43 14.14 5.93
CA ALA A 45 10.67 13.61 6.49
C ALA A 45 11.95 14.32 5.97
N ASN A 46 11.90 14.85 4.74
CA ASN A 46 13.02 15.56 4.11
C ASN A 46 12.88 17.09 4.16
N ALA A 47 11.89 17.61 4.88
CA ALA A 47 11.68 19.06 4.98
C ALA A 47 12.79 19.72 5.81
N ASN A 48 13.20 20.90 5.37
CA ASN A 48 14.22 21.71 6.03
C ASN A 48 13.65 22.71 7.05
N THR A 49 12.32 22.90 7.05
CA THR A 49 11.62 23.77 8.00
C THR A 49 10.42 23.09 8.61
N VAL A 50 10.04 23.52 9.81
CA VAL A 50 8.91 23.00 10.56
C VAL A 50 7.60 23.23 9.80
N GLU A 51 7.45 24.39 9.18
CA GLU A 51 6.26 24.79 8.44
C GLU A 51 6.07 23.89 7.20
N LEU A 52 7.15 23.59 6.47
CA LEU A 52 7.09 22.66 5.33
C LEU A 52 6.75 21.24 5.79
N ALA A 53 7.40 20.76 6.85
CA ALA A 53 7.13 19.42 7.40
C ALA A 53 5.66 19.28 7.80
N LYS A 54 5.14 20.27 8.54
CA LYS A 54 3.74 20.32 8.97
C LYS A 54 2.76 20.28 7.81
N GLY A 55 2.96 21.15 6.80
CA GLY A 55 2.07 21.23 5.65
C GLY A 55 2.09 19.97 4.76
N GLU A 56 3.19 19.23 4.73
CA GLU A 56 3.25 17.95 4.02
C GLU A 56 2.60 16.82 4.85
N LEU A 57 2.76 16.80 6.18
CA LEU A 57 2.05 15.87 7.06
C LEU A 57 0.54 16.05 7.00
N GLU A 58 0.06 17.30 6.99
CA GLU A 58 -1.37 17.62 6.90
C GLU A 58 -2.00 16.98 5.65
N LYS A 59 -1.35 17.09 4.49
CA LYS A 59 -1.83 16.46 3.25
C LYS A 59 -1.88 14.92 3.34
N ALA A 60 -0.88 14.32 4.00
CA ALA A 60 -0.88 12.87 4.21
C ALA A 60 -2.01 12.44 5.17
N ILE A 61 -2.22 13.19 6.26
CA ILE A 61 -3.29 12.97 7.24
C ILE A 61 -4.65 13.09 6.55
N ASP A 62 -4.88 14.13 5.77
CA ASP A 62 -6.10 14.34 5.01
C ASP A 62 -6.42 13.14 4.09
N TYR A 63 -5.41 12.62 3.39
CA TYR A 63 -5.58 11.44 2.55
C TYR A 63 -5.95 10.19 3.37
N ILE A 64 -5.28 9.97 4.50
CA ILE A 64 -5.50 8.84 5.41
C ILE A 64 -6.95 8.88 5.94
N GLU A 65 -7.39 10.05 6.42
CA GLU A 65 -8.74 10.25 6.98
C GLU A 65 -9.83 10.11 5.90
N GLN A 66 -9.65 10.71 4.72
CA GLN A 66 -10.59 10.58 3.60
C GLN A 66 -10.76 9.15 3.10
N ASN A 67 -9.75 8.31 3.24
CA ASN A 67 -9.79 6.91 2.85
C ASN A 67 -10.10 5.95 4.03
N ASN A 68 -10.49 6.47 5.20
CA ASN A 68 -10.81 5.70 6.42
C ASN A 68 -9.67 4.76 6.86
N MET A 69 -8.41 5.26 6.76
CA MET A 69 -7.21 4.51 7.12
C MET A 69 -6.70 4.90 8.53
N THR A 70 -7.61 5.06 9.49
CA THR A 70 -7.29 5.57 10.84
C THR A 70 -7.23 4.50 11.91
N GLU A 71 -7.79 3.31 11.65
CA GLU A 71 -7.85 2.22 12.62
C GLU A 71 -7.93 0.86 11.93
N GLY A 72 -7.52 -0.19 12.60
CA GLY A 72 -7.61 -1.57 12.14
C GLY A 72 -6.25 -2.21 11.87
N ILE A 73 -6.28 -3.48 11.46
CA ILE A 73 -5.11 -4.28 11.14
C ILE A 73 -5.15 -4.64 9.67
N VAL A 74 -4.09 -4.31 8.94
CA VAL A 74 -4.00 -4.52 7.48
C VAL A 74 -3.77 -6.00 7.13
N SER A 75 -3.17 -6.77 8.04
CA SER A 75 -2.83 -8.18 7.81
C SER A 75 -4.05 -9.08 7.65
N ILE A 76 -4.00 -9.99 6.67
CA ILE A 76 -5.08 -10.94 6.36
C ILE A 76 -5.05 -12.15 7.32
N PHE A 77 -3.87 -12.66 7.67
CA PHE A 77 -3.73 -13.93 8.38
C PHE A 77 -3.23 -13.79 9.82
N LEU A 78 -2.19 -12.99 10.03
CA LEU A 78 -1.52 -12.87 11.33
C LEU A 78 -1.59 -11.42 11.81
N LYS A 79 -2.18 -11.22 12.98
CA LYS A 79 -2.13 -9.93 13.66
C LYS A 79 -0.69 -9.67 14.10
N ASN A 80 -0.06 -8.69 13.45
CA ASN A 80 1.28 -8.25 13.77
C ASN A 80 1.21 -6.77 14.17
N PRO A 81 1.86 -6.33 15.27
CA PRO A 81 1.92 -4.92 15.63
C PRO A 81 2.41 -3.99 14.51
N ALA A 82 3.32 -4.47 13.65
CA ALA A 82 3.79 -3.71 12.48
C ALA A 82 2.69 -3.44 11.42
N ASN A 83 1.57 -4.19 11.48
CA ASN A 83 0.42 -4.02 10.58
C ASN A 83 -0.76 -3.29 11.25
N ASP A 84 -0.51 -2.68 12.43
CA ASP A 84 -1.49 -1.85 13.13
C ASP A 84 -1.54 -0.45 12.50
N MET A 85 -2.59 -0.23 11.73
CA MET A 85 -2.82 1.04 11.05
C MET A 85 -3.15 2.17 12.03
N GLY A 86 -3.89 1.86 13.11
CA GLY A 86 -4.21 2.85 14.14
C GLY A 86 -2.96 3.38 14.84
N PHE A 87 -2.02 2.49 15.19
CA PHE A 87 -0.73 2.88 15.75
C PHE A 87 0.08 3.75 14.77
N TRP A 88 0.17 3.35 13.51
CA TRP A 88 0.85 4.10 12.46
C TRP A 88 0.23 5.50 12.25
N TYR A 89 -1.10 5.58 12.13
CA TYR A 89 -1.80 6.85 11.97
C TYR A 89 -1.59 7.78 13.18
N ASN A 90 -1.71 7.24 14.40
CA ASN A 90 -1.51 8.02 15.62
C ASN A 90 -0.08 8.56 15.74
N ASN A 91 0.93 7.81 15.29
CA ASN A 91 2.31 8.31 15.24
C ASN A 91 2.45 9.51 14.31
N ILE A 92 1.86 9.46 13.11
CA ILE A 92 1.87 10.57 12.15
C ILE A 92 1.15 11.79 12.73
N LYS A 93 0.00 11.58 13.35
CA LYS A 93 -0.80 12.64 13.97
C LYS A 93 -0.08 13.28 15.14
N SER A 94 0.52 12.48 16.02
CA SER A 94 1.31 12.99 17.15
C SER A 94 2.54 13.79 16.68
N ALA A 95 3.20 13.36 15.61
CA ALA A 95 4.29 14.12 15.01
C ALA A 95 3.82 15.48 14.45
N HIS A 96 2.67 15.50 13.79
CA HIS A 96 2.05 16.75 13.32
C HIS A 96 1.67 17.69 14.47
N GLU A 97 1.12 17.15 15.56
CA GLU A 97 0.79 17.90 16.77
C GLU A 97 2.05 18.46 17.44
N GLU A 98 3.13 17.68 17.54
CA GLU A 98 4.41 18.12 18.10
C GLU A 98 4.99 19.31 17.30
N LEU A 99 4.98 19.24 15.96
CA LEU A 99 5.39 20.34 15.10
C LEU A 99 4.47 21.57 15.24
N SER A 100 3.18 21.37 15.43
CA SER A 100 2.20 22.45 15.58
C SER A 100 2.30 23.19 16.90
N ASN A 101 2.71 22.48 17.95
CA ASN A 101 2.87 23.03 19.30
C ASN A 101 4.28 23.60 19.55
N LEU A 102 5.18 23.54 18.57
CA LEU A 102 6.52 24.08 18.71
C LEU A 102 6.45 25.62 18.80
N PRO A 103 6.98 26.25 19.87
CA PRO A 103 6.97 27.70 19.99
C PRO A 103 7.69 28.39 18.83
N GLU A 104 7.20 29.53 18.37
CA GLU A 104 7.84 30.32 17.29
C GLU A 104 9.26 30.75 17.69
N GLU A 105 9.47 31.02 18.97
CA GLU A 105 10.75 31.43 19.58
C GLU A 105 11.74 30.27 19.76
N SER A 106 11.37 29.04 19.36
CA SER A 106 12.27 27.87 19.48
C SER A 106 13.58 28.12 18.76
N THR A 107 14.66 27.67 19.40
CA THR A 107 16.01 27.80 18.85
C THR A 107 16.17 26.99 17.55
N PRO A 108 17.11 27.37 16.67
CA PRO A 108 17.41 26.56 15.48
C PRO A 108 17.76 25.10 15.78
N LEU A 109 18.39 24.85 16.95
CA LEU A 109 18.75 23.50 17.38
C LEU A 109 17.51 22.68 17.76
N GLU A 110 16.55 23.27 18.48
CA GLU A 110 15.29 22.61 18.83
C GLU A 110 14.49 22.26 17.56
N LYS A 111 14.37 23.21 16.62
CA LYS A 111 13.72 22.97 15.33
C LYS A 111 14.39 21.85 14.55
N THR A 112 15.72 21.83 14.51
CA THR A 112 16.46 20.74 13.84
C THR A 112 16.25 19.39 14.52
N ASN A 113 16.28 19.33 15.86
CA ASN A 113 16.05 18.09 16.60
C ASN A 113 14.67 17.49 16.36
N VAL A 114 13.63 18.34 16.32
CA VAL A 114 12.25 17.88 16.04
C VAL A 114 12.13 17.34 14.59
N LEU A 115 12.76 18.01 13.62
CA LEU A 115 12.79 17.53 12.22
C LEU A 115 13.59 16.22 12.08
N MET A 116 14.69 16.05 12.80
CA MET A 116 15.43 14.78 12.82
C MET A 116 14.58 13.65 13.41
N LYS A 117 13.94 13.89 14.56
CA LYS A 117 13.03 12.93 15.20
C LYS A 117 11.87 12.55 14.27
N LEU A 118 11.28 13.54 13.59
CA LEU A 118 10.25 13.30 12.57
C LEU A 118 10.77 12.36 11.49
N ARG A 119 11.92 12.66 10.90
CA ARG A 119 12.52 11.84 9.86
C ARG A 119 12.73 10.41 10.32
N GLU A 120 13.32 10.20 11.50
CA GLU A 120 13.54 8.87 12.08
C GLU A 120 12.23 8.12 12.35
N SER A 121 11.15 8.82 12.69
CA SER A 121 9.84 8.20 12.94
C SER A 121 9.08 7.82 11.66
N LEU A 122 9.31 8.54 10.56
CA LEU A 122 8.60 8.34 9.29
C LEU A 122 9.35 7.44 8.29
N THR A 123 10.67 7.31 8.45
CA THR A 123 11.48 6.62 7.44
C THR A 123 12.44 5.62 8.06
N ASP A 124 12.65 4.52 7.33
CA ASP A 124 13.69 3.55 7.61
C ASP A 124 14.78 3.61 6.53
N SER A 125 16.01 3.35 6.91
CA SER A 125 17.15 3.29 5.99
C SER A 125 17.35 1.85 5.56
N ASP A 126 17.26 1.58 4.28
CA ASP A 126 17.60 0.27 3.74
C ASP A 126 19.13 0.05 3.67
N GLU A 127 19.56 -1.21 3.55
CA GLU A 127 20.98 -1.58 3.47
C GLU A 127 21.70 -0.97 2.24
N SER A 128 20.93 -0.53 1.23
CA SER A 128 21.44 0.12 0.01
C SER A 128 21.59 1.64 0.15
N GLY A 129 21.25 2.21 1.31
CA GLY A 129 21.29 3.66 1.57
C GLY A 129 20.07 4.41 1.05
N GLY A 130 19.04 3.70 0.61
CA GLY A 130 17.73 4.26 0.29
C GLY A 130 16.95 4.59 1.56
N THR A 131 16.03 5.55 1.45
CA THR A 131 15.12 5.91 2.56
C THR A 131 13.70 5.54 2.14
N ALA A 132 13.12 4.57 2.83
CA ALA A 132 11.75 4.12 2.63
C ALA A 132 10.83 4.70 3.70
N VAL A 133 9.60 5.04 3.34
CA VAL A 133 8.56 5.44 4.31
C VAL A 133 8.10 4.19 5.06
N ILE A 134 8.00 4.30 6.39
CA ILE A 134 7.46 3.25 7.24
C ILE A 134 5.93 3.28 7.12
N SER A 135 5.35 2.28 6.47
CA SER A 135 3.90 2.11 6.35
C SER A 135 3.50 0.63 6.46
N PRO A 136 2.32 0.29 7.02
CA PRO A 136 1.82 -1.07 7.04
C PRO A 136 1.65 -1.64 5.64
N MET A 137 2.18 -2.85 5.39
CA MET A 137 2.13 -3.48 4.06
C MET A 137 0.70 -3.82 3.63
N GLY A 138 0.29 -3.36 2.46
CA GLY A 138 -1.04 -3.60 1.89
C GLY A 138 -2.09 -2.57 2.33
N LEU A 139 -1.65 -1.45 2.88
CA LEU A 139 -2.52 -0.34 3.29
C LEU A 139 -3.30 0.24 2.11
N GLU A 140 -2.71 0.24 0.92
CA GLU A 140 -3.29 0.77 -0.32
C GLU A 140 -4.59 0.07 -0.77
N ILE A 141 -4.86 -1.13 -0.29
CA ILE A 141 -6.10 -1.89 -0.61
C ILE A 141 -7.03 -2.07 0.59
N TYR A 142 -6.68 -1.51 1.73
CA TYR A 142 -7.53 -1.55 2.91
C TYR A 142 -8.88 -0.83 2.64
N PRO A 143 -10.03 -1.30 3.18
CA PRO A 143 -10.20 -2.47 4.07
C PRO A 143 -10.42 -3.79 3.31
N ASN A 144 -10.26 -3.82 2.00
CA ASN A 144 -10.63 -4.95 1.14
C ASN A 144 -9.51 -5.98 0.92
N ASN A 145 -8.50 -6.03 1.79
CA ASN A 145 -7.33 -6.90 1.66
C ASN A 145 -7.70 -8.36 1.43
N VAL A 146 -8.68 -8.89 2.17
CA VAL A 146 -9.17 -10.27 2.03
C VAL A 146 -9.78 -10.50 0.63
N LEU A 147 -10.60 -9.56 0.14
CA LEU A 147 -11.22 -9.67 -1.17
C LEU A 147 -10.19 -9.66 -2.29
N TYR A 148 -9.19 -8.78 -2.21
CA TYR A 148 -8.10 -8.73 -3.18
C TYR A 148 -7.24 -10.00 -3.16
N PHE A 149 -7.00 -10.55 -1.97
CA PHE A 149 -6.30 -11.82 -1.82
C PHE A 149 -7.08 -12.98 -2.44
N LEU A 150 -8.37 -13.11 -2.11
CA LEU A 150 -9.23 -14.15 -2.68
C LEU A 150 -9.36 -14.01 -4.20
N TRP A 151 -9.52 -12.79 -4.71
CA TRP A 151 -9.55 -12.54 -6.16
C TRP A 151 -8.26 -13.02 -6.83
N CYS A 152 -7.09 -12.71 -6.28
CA CYS A 152 -5.81 -13.18 -6.79
C CYS A 152 -5.75 -14.71 -6.84
N ILE A 153 -5.99 -15.37 -5.70
CA ILE A 153 -5.84 -16.83 -5.58
C ILE A 153 -6.85 -17.55 -6.48
N CYS A 154 -8.13 -17.16 -6.45
CA CYS A 154 -9.17 -17.82 -7.25
C CYS A 154 -8.90 -17.66 -8.74
N SER A 155 -8.56 -16.45 -9.20
CA SER A 155 -8.28 -16.21 -10.62
C SER A 155 -7.00 -16.92 -11.07
N CYS A 156 -5.94 -16.96 -10.24
CA CYS A 156 -4.68 -17.64 -10.55
C CYS A 156 -4.88 -19.17 -10.66
N ILE A 157 -5.56 -19.79 -9.68
CA ILE A 157 -5.83 -21.23 -9.70
C ILE A 157 -6.69 -21.59 -10.93
N ALA A 158 -7.77 -20.86 -11.14
CA ALA A 158 -8.67 -21.12 -12.28
C ALA A 158 -7.95 -20.94 -13.62
N LEU A 159 -7.16 -19.90 -13.78
CA LEU A 159 -6.32 -19.67 -14.96
C LEU A 159 -5.41 -20.87 -15.22
N CYS A 160 -4.65 -21.33 -14.23
CA CYS A 160 -3.76 -22.48 -14.37
C CYS A 160 -4.53 -23.76 -14.76
N VAL A 161 -5.63 -24.07 -14.06
CA VAL A 161 -6.44 -25.25 -14.32
C VAL A 161 -7.01 -25.24 -15.74
N PHE A 162 -7.61 -24.14 -16.18
CA PHE A 162 -8.24 -24.09 -17.51
C PHE A 162 -7.23 -24.08 -18.64
N TRP A 163 -6.04 -23.49 -18.47
CA TRP A 163 -4.95 -23.61 -19.46
C TRP A 163 -4.41 -25.04 -19.57
N ILE A 164 -4.27 -25.76 -18.46
CA ILE A 164 -3.86 -27.17 -18.46
C ILE A 164 -4.92 -28.02 -19.16
N LEU A 165 -6.20 -27.88 -18.78
CA LEU A 165 -7.30 -28.61 -19.41
C LEU A 165 -7.43 -28.34 -20.90
N PHE A 166 -7.24 -27.09 -21.33
CA PHE A 166 -7.18 -26.73 -22.74
C PHE A 166 -6.02 -27.42 -23.45
N GLY A 167 -4.82 -27.42 -22.87
CA GLY A 167 -3.62 -28.07 -23.41
C GLY A 167 -3.83 -29.57 -23.59
N VAL A 168 -4.37 -30.27 -22.56
CA VAL A 168 -4.70 -31.69 -22.62
C VAL A 168 -5.76 -31.97 -23.70
N ALA A 169 -6.81 -31.14 -23.80
CA ALA A 169 -7.84 -31.30 -24.82
C ALA A 169 -7.35 -30.97 -26.24
N ALA A 170 -6.31 -30.14 -26.37
CA ALA A 170 -5.66 -29.81 -27.63
C ALA A 170 -4.67 -30.89 -28.09
N GLY A 171 -3.89 -31.47 -27.15
CA GLY A 171 -2.88 -32.49 -27.45
C GLY A 171 -3.45 -33.89 -27.76
N ARG A 172 -4.69 -34.19 -27.42
CA ARG A 172 -5.38 -35.45 -27.81
C ARG A 172 -5.79 -35.51 -29.28
N ARG A 173 -5.07 -34.86 -30.16
CA ARG A 173 -5.16 -35.03 -31.62
C ARG A 173 -4.03 -36.00 -32.06
N ILE A 174 -4.19 -37.27 -31.71
CA ILE A 174 -3.55 -38.38 -32.40
C ILE A 174 -4.57 -39.47 -32.59
#